data_5e8bcff599ac6a1b01075ba72f54bde6
#
_entry.id   5e8bcff599ac6a1b01075ba72f54bde6
#
_cell.length_a   1.000
_cell.length_b   1.000
_cell.length_c   1.000
_cell.angle_alpha   90.00
_cell.angle_beta   90.00
_cell.angle_gamma   90.00
#
_symmetry.space_group_name_H-M   'P 1'
#
loop_
_entity.id
_entity.type
_entity.pdbx_description
1 polymer ?
#
loop_
_entity_poly.entity_id
_entity_poly.type
_entity_poly.pdbx_seq_one_letter_code
_entity_poly.pdbx_strand_id
1 'polypeptide(L)'
;GRGQYKLAATASRVISETRKMIQKVLQCENKEVIFAPSATLAMNMVLQGIVEPGMHIYISPFEHNAVTRTLHALEATKNVTVHILPYSVETGYDLAATRREFNVNKPNALVISHASNVCGLIAPVGELTALAKEFGCITILDMAQTAGLVPLNVGSDNVDYAVFAGHKTLYGPIGIGGFVKKPEAKPIPILFGGTGIESALQDMPHDAPARYEMGSQNIHAISGLHAALTWFLDNAEEIRTIEEKNHKRLLSILNAYSNITIVGPKDRTNCIGVVSCLFDDYSSDNIGDVLDRYEIAVRTGLHCAPIAHKTLRTFPAGTVRFSVSYFTSVEEFSLLAEALEYIEDNT
;
A
#
# COMPACT_ATOMS: atom_id res chain seq x y z
N GLY A 1 26.16 0.90 9.28
CA GLY A 1 27.56 0.51 9.14
C GLY A 1 27.88 -0.71 9.98
N ARG A 2 28.75 -1.59 9.46
CA ARG A 2 29.10 -2.86 10.12
C ARG A 2 30.41 -2.76 10.94
N GLY A 3 31.01 -1.58 11.00
CA GLY A 3 32.26 -1.35 11.74
C GLY A 3 32.04 -0.72 13.11
N GLN A 4 33.10 -0.71 13.95
CA GLN A 4 33.07 -0.09 15.29
C GLN A 4 33.59 1.36 15.29
N TYR A 5 33.80 1.98 14.12
CA TYR A 5 34.27 3.35 13.99
C TYR A 5 33.11 4.36 13.95
N LYS A 6 33.43 5.63 14.25
CA LYS A 6 32.44 6.71 14.44
C LYS A 6 31.40 6.83 13.31
N LEU A 7 31.82 6.76 12.05
CA LEU A 7 30.88 6.85 10.91
C LEU A 7 29.93 5.65 10.82
N ALA A 8 30.41 4.44 11.14
CA ALA A 8 29.56 3.25 11.20
C ALA A 8 28.54 3.35 12.32
N ALA A 9 28.94 3.85 13.49
CA ALA A 9 28.03 4.10 14.63
C ALA A 9 26.95 5.13 14.27
N THR A 10 27.32 6.21 13.56
CA THR A 10 26.36 7.21 13.06
C THR A 10 25.34 6.59 12.10
N ALA A 11 25.78 5.79 11.13
CA ALA A 11 24.90 5.11 10.20
C ALA A 11 23.94 4.13 10.92
N SER A 12 24.45 3.35 11.89
CA SER A 12 23.63 2.44 12.70
C SER A 12 22.58 3.19 13.52
N ARG A 13 22.93 4.35 14.06
CA ARG A 13 21.99 5.21 14.79
C ARG A 13 20.87 5.70 13.88
N VAL A 14 21.19 6.24 12.70
CA VAL A 14 20.16 6.69 11.72
C VAL A 14 19.20 5.56 11.37
N ILE A 15 19.72 4.34 11.11
CA ILE A 15 18.88 3.18 10.83
C ILE A 15 17.94 2.89 12.01
N SER A 16 18.46 2.87 13.23
CA SER A 16 17.66 2.60 14.43
C SER A 16 16.60 3.68 14.70
N GLU A 17 16.97 4.96 14.56
CA GLU A 17 16.04 6.09 14.71
C GLU A 17 14.94 6.05 13.66
N THR A 18 15.28 5.74 12.41
CA THR A 18 14.27 5.60 11.34
C THR A 18 13.25 4.50 11.64
N ARG A 19 13.68 3.35 12.21
CA ARG A 19 12.75 2.29 12.66
C ARG A 19 11.79 2.82 13.73
N LYS A 20 12.29 3.53 14.73
CA LYS A 20 11.45 4.11 15.78
C LYS A 20 10.45 5.13 15.24
N MET A 21 10.85 5.92 14.23
CA MET A 21 9.94 6.84 13.57
C MET A 21 8.83 6.10 12.81
N ILE A 22 9.15 5.02 12.09
CA ILE A 22 8.13 4.16 11.46
C ILE A 22 7.19 3.57 12.52
N GLN A 23 7.71 3.06 13.62
CA GLN A 23 6.89 2.56 14.73
C GLN A 23 5.93 3.64 15.25
N LYS A 24 6.42 4.86 15.45
CA LYS A 24 5.61 6.00 15.91
C LYS A 24 4.53 6.38 14.88
N VAL A 25 4.89 6.48 13.60
CA VAL A 25 3.95 6.85 12.52
C VAL A 25 2.85 5.81 12.35
N LEU A 26 3.17 4.53 12.50
CA LEU A 26 2.22 3.41 12.38
C LEU A 26 1.60 2.99 13.72
N GLN A 27 1.92 3.67 14.83
CA GLN A 27 1.44 3.35 16.18
C GLN A 27 1.68 1.88 16.54
N CYS A 28 2.94 1.42 16.40
CA CYS A 28 3.29 0.02 16.55
C CYS A 28 4.63 -0.20 17.28
N GLU A 29 4.85 0.52 18.37
CA GLU A 29 6.07 0.46 19.20
C GLU A 29 6.34 -0.95 19.78
N ASN A 30 5.30 -1.77 19.86
CA ASN A 30 5.33 -3.17 20.29
C ASN A 30 5.71 -4.16 19.16
N LYS A 31 6.00 -3.67 17.95
CA LYS A 31 6.31 -4.50 16.78
C LYS A 31 7.68 -4.21 16.21
N GLU A 32 8.18 -5.15 15.44
CA GLU A 32 9.49 -5.06 14.77
C GLU A 32 9.34 -4.52 13.35
N VAL A 33 10.20 -3.57 12.99
CA VAL A 33 10.27 -3.00 11.63
C VAL A 33 11.41 -3.64 10.86
N ILE A 34 11.12 -4.14 9.67
CA ILE A 34 12.09 -4.76 8.75
C ILE A 34 12.14 -3.89 7.49
N PHE A 35 13.32 -3.42 7.12
CA PHE A 35 13.52 -2.68 5.88
C PHE A 35 13.68 -3.60 4.69
N ALA A 36 13.16 -3.16 3.56
CA ALA A 36 13.33 -3.79 2.25
C ALA A 36 13.47 -2.70 1.18
N PRO A 37 14.06 -2.99 0.02
CA PRO A 37 14.19 -2.02 -1.07
C PRO A 37 12.87 -1.48 -1.62
N SER A 38 11.76 -2.17 -1.41
CA SER A 38 10.42 -1.76 -1.86
C SER A 38 9.32 -2.49 -1.09
N ALA A 39 8.10 -1.93 -1.09
CA ALA A 39 6.91 -2.62 -0.59
C ALA A 39 6.63 -3.94 -1.34
N THR A 40 6.92 -4.01 -2.64
CA THR A 40 6.78 -5.25 -3.42
C THR A 40 7.67 -6.37 -2.89
N LEU A 41 8.95 -6.08 -2.61
CA LEU A 41 9.85 -7.08 -2.03
C LEU A 41 9.43 -7.43 -0.60
N ALA A 42 9.04 -6.45 0.21
CA ALA A 42 8.53 -6.66 1.56
C ALA A 42 7.31 -7.60 1.56
N MET A 43 6.35 -7.39 0.65
CA MET A 43 5.16 -8.25 0.49
C MET A 43 5.56 -9.67 0.08
N ASN A 44 6.52 -9.82 -0.84
CA ASN A 44 7.06 -11.14 -1.19
C ASN A 44 7.71 -11.83 0.01
N MET A 45 8.49 -11.10 0.81
CA MET A 45 9.14 -11.67 2.01
C MET A 45 8.10 -12.18 3.02
N VAL A 46 7.02 -11.44 3.22
CA VAL A 46 5.93 -11.86 4.09
C VAL A 46 5.19 -13.05 3.50
N LEU A 47 4.63 -12.92 2.29
CA LEU A 47 3.76 -13.97 1.71
C LEU A 47 4.50 -15.28 1.48
N GLN A 48 5.69 -15.25 0.87
CA GLN A 48 6.46 -16.48 0.64
C GLN A 48 6.98 -17.11 1.94
N GLY A 49 7.22 -16.28 2.96
CA GLY A 49 7.72 -16.72 4.26
C GLY A 49 6.66 -17.34 5.18
N ILE A 50 5.37 -17.03 4.98
CA ILE A 50 4.30 -17.54 5.84
C ILE A 50 3.39 -18.58 5.17
N VAL A 51 3.30 -18.53 3.82
CA VAL A 51 2.36 -19.39 3.08
C VAL A 51 2.89 -20.83 3.02
N GLU A 52 2.08 -21.75 3.50
CA GLU A 52 2.30 -23.19 3.48
C GLU A 52 1.40 -23.87 2.45
N PRO A 53 1.74 -25.10 2.00
CA PRO A 53 0.92 -25.84 1.05
C PRO A 53 -0.52 -26.06 1.54
N GLY A 54 -1.48 -25.87 0.63
CA GLY A 54 -2.90 -26.11 0.88
C GLY A 54 -3.63 -25.02 1.66
N MET A 55 -2.99 -23.90 1.98
CA MET A 55 -3.64 -22.79 2.67
C MET A 55 -4.76 -22.15 1.84
N HIS A 56 -5.83 -21.72 2.53
CA HIS A 56 -6.86 -20.81 2.03
C HIS A 56 -6.47 -19.36 2.36
N ILE A 57 -6.23 -18.54 1.34
CA ILE A 57 -5.79 -17.15 1.47
C ILE A 57 -6.90 -16.25 0.95
N TYR A 58 -7.41 -15.38 1.79
CA TYR A 58 -8.39 -14.37 1.40
C TYR A 58 -7.69 -13.05 1.10
N ILE A 59 -8.13 -12.39 0.04
CA ILE A 59 -7.59 -11.08 -0.38
C ILE A 59 -8.71 -10.07 -0.57
N SER A 60 -8.40 -8.79 -0.37
CA SER A 60 -9.34 -7.75 -0.77
C SER A 60 -9.46 -7.70 -2.31
N PRO A 61 -10.59 -7.21 -2.86
CA PRO A 61 -10.73 -7.06 -4.31
C PRO A 61 -9.83 -5.94 -4.89
N PHE A 62 -9.15 -5.19 -4.04
CA PHE A 62 -8.34 -4.02 -4.43
C PHE A 62 -6.83 -4.25 -4.34
N GLU A 63 -6.40 -5.51 -4.29
CA GLU A 63 -4.99 -5.84 -4.14
C GLU A 63 -4.14 -5.45 -5.35
N HIS A 64 -2.97 -4.91 -5.04
CA HIS A 64 -1.93 -4.62 -6.01
C HIS A 64 -1.26 -5.90 -6.55
N ASN A 65 -0.66 -5.84 -7.74
CA ASN A 65 0.10 -6.95 -8.33
C ASN A 65 1.23 -7.50 -7.45
N ALA A 66 1.72 -6.75 -6.48
CA ALA A 66 2.68 -7.25 -5.48
C ALA A 66 2.10 -8.39 -4.64
N VAL A 67 0.78 -8.40 -4.41
CA VAL A 67 0.04 -9.45 -3.73
C VAL A 67 -0.40 -10.51 -4.75
N THR A 68 -1.17 -10.11 -5.76
CA THR A 68 -1.88 -11.04 -6.65
C THR A 68 -0.94 -11.90 -7.48
N ARG A 69 0.17 -11.34 -8.01
CA ARG A 69 1.17 -12.12 -8.76
C ARG A 69 1.97 -13.05 -7.87
N THR A 70 2.29 -12.62 -6.64
CA THR A 70 2.98 -13.48 -5.66
C THR A 70 2.09 -14.66 -5.28
N LEU A 71 0.82 -14.43 -4.99
CA LEU A 71 -0.14 -15.50 -4.66
C LEU A 71 -0.39 -16.43 -5.85
N HIS A 72 -0.51 -15.90 -7.08
CA HIS A 72 -0.65 -16.72 -8.28
C HIS A 72 0.55 -17.68 -8.47
N ALA A 73 1.77 -17.22 -8.20
CA ALA A 73 2.95 -18.08 -8.21
C ALA A 73 2.90 -19.14 -7.10
N LEU A 74 2.35 -18.79 -5.93
CA LEU A 74 2.18 -19.73 -4.81
C LEU A 74 1.04 -20.74 -5.04
N GLU A 75 -0.02 -20.37 -5.76
CA GLU A 75 -1.04 -21.34 -6.22
C GLU A 75 -0.39 -22.46 -7.05
N ALA A 76 0.48 -22.10 -7.98
CA ALA A 76 1.18 -23.06 -8.84
C ALA A 76 2.21 -23.93 -8.10
N THR A 77 2.87 -23.39 -7.07
CA THR A 77 4.00 -24.07 -6.41
C THR A 77 3.65 -24.71 -5.07
N LYS A 78 2.64 -24.21 -4.36
CA LYS A 78 2.23 -24.69 -3.02
C LYS A 78 0.78 -25.15 -2.96
N ASN A 79 0.06 -25.20 -4.09
CA ASN A 79 -1.33 -25.65 -4.13
C ASN A 79 -2.23 -24.91 -3.10
N VAL A 80 -2.05 -23.59 -2.98
CA VAL A 80 -2.92 -22.75 -2.15
C VAL A 80 -4.17 -22.36 -2.92
N THR A 81 -5.23 -21.96 -2.21
CA THR A 81 -6.47 -21.46 -2.82
C THR A 81 -6.65 -19.99 -2.44
N VAL A 82 -6.79 -19.12 -3.44
CA VAL A 82 -7.00 -17.70 -3.24
C VAL A 82 -8.48 -17.36 -3.38
N HIS A 83 -9.04 -16.68 -2.38
CA HIS A 83 -10.43 -16.22 -2.33
C HIS A 83 -10.46 -14.71 -2.29
N ILE A 84 -11.42 -14.10 -3.01
CA ILE A 84 -11.63 -12.64 -2.98
C ILE A 84 -12.74 -12.35 -1.99
N LEU A 85 -12.53 -11.40 -1.09
CA LEU A 85 -13.55 -10.96 -0.12
C LEU A 85 -14.80 -10.43 -0.82
N PRO A 86 -16.00 -10.77 -0.30
CA PRO A 86 -17.27 -10.23 -0.79
C PRO A 86 -17.30 -8.70 -0.72
N TYR A 87 -17.57 -8.08 -1.86
CA TYR A 87 -17.65 -6.63 -2.04
C TYR A 87 -18.62 -6.28 -3.16
N SER A 88 -19.37 -5.21 -3.03
CA SER A 88 -20.07 -4.56 -4.12
C SER A 88 -19.83 -3.04 -4.11
N VAL A 89 -19.94 -2.40 -5.28
CA VAL A 89 -19.78 -0.94 -5.40
C VAL A 89 -20.89 -0.21 -4.65
N GLU A 90 -22.08 -0.82 -4.57
CA GLU A 90 -23.27 -0.26 -3.96
C GLU A 90 -23.26 -0.34 -2.43
N THR A 91 -22.75 -1.44 -1.86
CA THR A 91 -22.86 -1.73 -0.42
C THR A 91 -21.50 -1.83 0.29
N GLY A 92 -20.39 -1.81 -0.44
CA GLY A 92 -19.06 -1.96 0.14
C GLY A 92 -18.72 -3.41 0.48
N TYR A 93 -17.86 -3.62 1.48
CA TYR A 93 -17.47 -4.93 2.00
C TYR A 93 -18.63 -5.56 2.78
N ASP A 94 -18.97 -6.82 2.46
CA ASP A 94 -20.01 -7.59 3.16
C ASP A 94 -19.37 -8.49 4.24
N LEU A 95 -19.34 -8.02 5.49
CA LEU A 95 -18.80 -8.77 6.62
C LEU A 95 -19.60 -10.03 6.92
N ALA A 96 -20.91 -10.03 6.71
CA ALA A 96 -21.75 -11.19 6.95
C ALA A 96 -21.50 -12.28 5.91
N ALA A 97 -21.36 -11.92 4.63
CA ALA A 97 -20.96 -12.85 3.59
C ALA A 97 -19.53 -13.36 3.83
N THR A 98 -18.60 -12.48 4.21
CA THR A 98 -17.22 -12.86 4.57
C THR A 98 -17.20 -13.90 5.67
N ARG A 99 -17.99 -13.73 6.74
CA ARG A 99 -18.11 -14.70 7.83
C ARG A 99 -18.66 -16.03 7.33
N ARG A 100 -19.66 -16.03 6.45
CA ARG A 100 -20.20 -17.28 5.86
C ARG A 100 -19.13 -18.03 5.07
N GLU A 101 -18.35 -17.32 4.24
CA GLU A 101 -17.27 -17.95 3.48
C GLU A 101 -16.16 -18.49 4.38
N PHE A 102 -15.78 -17.80 5.45
CA PHE A 102 -14.80 -18.26 6.44
C PHE A 102 -15.25 -19.52 7.18
N ASN A 103 -16.57 -19.71 7.37
CA ASN A 103 -17.11 -20.95 7.94
C ASN A 103 -17.06 -22.13 6.95
N VAL A 104 -17.13 -21.86 5.64
CA VAL A 104 -17.04 -22.91 4.60
C VAL A 104 -15.57 -23.27 4.32
N ASN A 105 -14.74 -22.25 4.11
CA ASN A 105 -13.31 -22.39 3.82
C ASN A 105 -12.54 -21.58 4.86
N LYS A 106 -12.15 -22.22 5.95
CA LYS A 106 -11.46 -21.55 7.05
C LYS A 106 -10.23 -20.78 6.54
N PRO A 107 -10.12 -19.45 6.76
CA PRO A 107 -9.00 -18.66 6.30
C PRO A 107 -7.72 -19.01 7.09
N ASN A 108 -6.60 -19.18 6.38
CA ASN A 108 -5.28 -19.26 6.99
C ASN A 108 -4.59 -17.89 7.01
N ALA A 109 -4.75 -17.11 5.94
CA ALA A 109 -4.25 -15.74 5.84
C ALA A 109 -5.29 -14.83 5.19
N LEU A 110 -5.28 -13.56 5.61
CA LEU A 110 -6.07 -12.47 5.04
C LEU A 110 -5.14 -11.33 4.66
N VAL A 111 -5.17 -10.93 3.38
CA VAL A 111 -4.40 -9.79 2.87
C VAL A 111 -5.36 -8.68 2.49
N ILE A 112 -5.12 -7.47 2.98
CA ILE A 112 -5.99 -6.31 2.75
C ILE A 112 -5.15 -5.11 2.33
N SER A 113 -5.40 -4.59 1.14
CA SER A 113 -4.99 -3.22 0.80
C SER A 113 -5.79 -2.24 1.66
N HIS A 114 -5.11 -1.51 2.54
CA HIS A 114 -5.76 -0.54 3.45
C HIS A 114 -6.49 0.56 2.69
N ALA A 115 -5.97 0.99 1.54
CA ALA A 115 -6.75 1.76 0.58
C ALA A 115 -6.44 1.32 -0.86
N SER A 116 -7.48 1.36 -1.70
CA SER A 116 -7.37 1.05 -3.13
C SER A 116 -6.48 2.07 -3.85
N ASN A 117 -5.47 1.60 -4.56
CA ASN A 117 -4.67 2.42 -5.46
C ASN A 117 -5.38 2.75 -6.79
N VAL A 118 -6.61 2.31 -6.96
CA VAL A 118 -7.47 2.61 -8.13
C VAL A 118 -8.48 3.68 -7.79
N CYS A 119 -9.32 3.45 -6.79
CA CYS A 119 -10.44 4.34 -6.47
C CYS A 119 -10.32 5.05 -5.10
N GLY A 120 -9.20 4.89 -4.40
CA GLY A 120 -8.96 5.54 -3.12
C GLY A 120 -9.75 4.99 -1.93
N LEU A 121 -10.68 4.04 -2.13
CA LEU A 121 -11.52 3.49 -1.07
C LEU A 121 -10.68 2.90 0.07
N ILE A 122 -10.93 3.35 1.29
CA ILE A 122 -10.32 2.82 2.52
C ILE A 122 -11.12 1.59 2.96
N ALA A 123 -10.46 0.46 3.16
CA ALA A 123 -11.06 -0.77 3.64
C ALA A 123 -11.41 -0.71 5.13
N PRO A 124 -12.47 -1.37 5.60
CA PRO A 124 -12.82 -1.48 7.02
C PRO A 124 -11.89 -2.49 7.71
N VAL A 125 -10.60 -2.11 7.82
CA VAL A 125 -9.53 -3.00 8.30
C VAL A 125 -9.79 -3.49 9.72
N GLY A 126 -10.31 -2.62 10.61
CA GLY A 126 -10.60 -2.98 11.99
C GLY A 126 -11.55 -4.17 12.09
N GLU A 127 -12.69 -4.10 11.38
CA GLU A 127 -13.72 -5.12 11.37
C GLU A 127 -13.26 -6.40 10.66
N LEU A 128 -12.59 -6.27 9.51
CA LEU A 128 -12.11 -7.41 8.73
C LEU A 128 -11.03 -8.20 9.49
N THR A 129 -10.07 -7.49 10.12
CA THR A 129 -9.02 -8.16 10.89
C THR A 129 -9.54 -8.77 12.18
N ALA A 130 -10.48 -8.11 12.88
CA ALA A 130 -11.15 -8.68 14.05
C ALA A 130 -11.89 -9.97 13.69
N LEU A 131 -12.67 -9.95 12.59
CA LEU A 131 -13.35 -11.15 12.09
C LEU A 131 -12.35 -12.27 11.75
N ALA A 132 -11.25 -11.95 11.06
CA ALA A 132 -10.23 -12.94 10.72
C ALA A 132 -9.60 -13.59 11.97
N LYS A 133 -9.40 -12.82 13.03
CA LYS A 133 -8.84 -13.33 14.30
C LYS A 133 -9.76 -14.30 15.01
N GLU A 134 -11.07 -14.22 14.86
CA GLU A 134 -12.00 -15.24 15.40
C GLU A 134 -11.73 -16.64 14.79
N PHE A 135 -11.16 -16.70 13.59
CA PHE A 135 -10.81 -17.93 12.90
C PHE A 135 -9.32 -18.34 13.07
N GLY A 136 -8.53 -17.56 13.83
CA GLY A 136 -7.10 -17.79 14.00
C GLY A 136 -6.27 -17.45 12.75
N CYS A 137 -6.79 -16.59 11.90
CA CYS A 137 -6.21 -16.20 10.62
C CYS A 137 -5.02 -15.23 10.77
N ILE A 138 -3.97 -15.41 9.99
CA ILE A 138 -2.86 -14.43 9.87
C ILE A 138 -3.35 -13.23 9.07
N THR A 139 -3.10 -12.01 9.56
CA THR A 139 -3.56 -10.78 8.94
C THR A 139 -2.38 -9.95 8.42
N ILE A 140 -2.48 -9.53 7.16
CA ILE A 140 -1.45 -8.79 6.43
C ILE A 140 -2.09 -7.55 5.80
N LEU A 141 -1.55 -6.36 6.11
CA LEU A 141 -2.01 -5.12 5.52
C LEU A 141 -1.01 -4.60 4.48
N ASP A 142 -1.51 -4.23 3.30
CA ASP A 142 -0.77 -3.38 2.36
C ASP A 142 -1.13 -1.92 2.66
N MET A 143 -0.21 -1.21 3.29
CA MET A 143 -0.35 0.20 3.64
C MET A 143 0.43 1.12 2.70
N ALA A 144 0.81 0.65 1.50
CA ALA A 144 1.59 1.44 0.55
C ALA A 144 0.91 2.75 0.12
N GLN A 145 -0.43 2.85 0.26
CA GLN A 145 -1.20 4.07 -0.06
C GLN A 145 -1.62 4.86 1.17
N THR A 146 -1.33 4.39 2.38
CA THR A 146 -1.96 4.93 3.59
C THR A 146 -1.01 5.11 4.77
N ALA A 147 0.20 4.54 4.71
CA ALA A 147 1.18 4.62 5.82
C ALA A 147 1.37 6.08 6.25
N GLY A 148 1.05 6.39 7.52
CA GLY A 148 1.11 7.74 8.09
C GLY A 148 -0.05 8.66 7.68
N LEU A 149 -0.59 8.54 6.47
CA LEU A 149 -1.68 9.40 5.97
C LEU A 149 -3.01 9.06 6.63
N VAL A 150 -3.42 7.79 6.57
CA VAL A 150 -4.64 7.33 7.22
C VAL A 150 -4.29 6.74 8.59
N PRO A 151 -4.77 7.33 9.69
CA PRO A 151 -4.48 6.83 11.02
C PRO A 151 -4.97 5.40 11.22
N LEU A 152 -4.07 4.52 11.64
CA LEU A 152 -4.39 3.14 11.99
C LEU A 152 -3.44 2.67 13.09
N ASN A 153 -3.98 2.08 14.15
CA ASN A 153 -3.17 1.43 15.18
C ASN A 153 -2.69 0.06 14.67
N VAL A 154 -1.53 0.05 14.02
CA VAL A 154 -0.88 -1.20 13.56
C VAL A 154 -0.36 -2.03 14.74
N GLY A 155 -0.17 -1.42 15.91
CA GLY A 155 0.18 -2.12 17.16
C GLY A 155 -0.90 -3.06 17.69
N SER A 156 -2.14 -2.96 17.19
CA SER A 156 -3.25 -3.86 17.54
C SER A 156 -2.88 -5.34 17.37
N ASP A 157 -3.39 -6.19 18.26
CA ASP A 157 -3.24 -7.65 18.19
C ASP A 157 -3.93 -8.27 16.97
N ASN A 158 -4.83 -7.53 16.33
CA ASN A 158 -5.50 -7.98 15.11
C ASN A 158 -4.66 -7.85 13.84
N VAL A 159 -3.47 -7.21 13.90
CA VAL A 159 -2.56 -7.03 12.77
C VAL A 159 -1.28 -7.82 13.00
N ASP A 160 -0.98 -8.82 12.18
CA ASP A 160 0.28 -9.57 12.29
C ASP A 160 1.40 -8.91 11.48
N TYR A 161 1.07 -8.45 10.26
CA TYR A 161 2.00 -7.80 9.35
C TYR A 161 1.40 -6.53 8.73
N ALA A 162 2.22 -5.52 8.52
CA ALA A 162 1.86 -4.35 7.74
C ALA A 162 3.03 -3.95 6.83
N VAL A 163 2.76 -3.82 5.53
CA VAL A 163 3.77 -3.48 4.50
C VAL A 163 3.65 -2.00 4.15
N PHE A 164 4.78 -1.30 4.03
CA PHE A 164 4.82 0.13 3.71
C PHE A 164 5.81 0.45 2.58
N ALA A 165 5.54 1.51 1.84
CA ALA A 165 6.43 2.09 0.84
C ALA A 165 6.98 3.44 1.34
N GLY A 166 8.30 3.62 1.34
CA GLY A 166 8.89 4.88 1.82
C GLY A 166 8.63 6.07 0.89
N HIS A 167 8.52 5.84 -0.42
CA HIS A 167 8.43 6.88 -1.45
C HIS A 167 7.01 7.33 -1.82
N LYS A 168 5.99 6.89 -1.09
CA LYS A 168 4.59 7.30 -1.30
C LYS A 168 4.17 8.26 -0.18
N THR A 169 3.19 7.88 0.62
CA THR A 169 2.62 8.70 1.69
C THR A 169 3.59 9.07 2.84
N LEU A 170 4.75 8.43 2.90
CA LEU A 170 5.82 8.80 3.84
C LEU A 170 6.81 9.82 3.26
N TYR A 171 6.65 10.25 2.00
CA TYR A 171 7.44 11.26 1.31
C TYR A 171 8.96 11.01 1.24
N GLY A 172 9.39 9.78 1.50
CA GLY A 172 10.78 9.36 1.41
C GLY A 172 11.25 9.09 -0.02
N PRO A 173 12.53 8.78 -0.22
CA PRO A 173 13.07 8.45 -1.53
C PRO A 173 12.64 7.06 -2.01
N ILE A 174 12.81 6.83 -3.32
CA ILE A 174 12.74 5.49 -3.92
C ILE A 174 13.86 4.60 -3.36
N GLY A 175 13.63 3.28 -3.33
CA GLY A 175 14.63 2.30 -2.90
C GLY A 175 14.60 1.97 -1.42
N ILE A 176 13.53 2.38 -0.72
CA ILE A 176 13.25 2.01 0.66
C ILE A 176 11.75 1.77 0.88
N GLY A 177 11.45 0.74 1.62
CA GLY A 177 10.15 0.35 2.14
C GLY A 177 10.39 -0.69 3.23
N GLY A 178 9.40 -1.53 3.50
CA GLY A 178 9.55 -2.57 4.49
C GLY A 178 8.24 -3.13 4.98
N PHE A 179 8.34 -3.90 6.04
CA PHE A 179 7.18 -4.40 6.75
C PHE A 179 7.38 -4.33 8.27
N VAL A 180 6.27 -4.25 8.95
CA VAL A 180 6.17 -4.37 10.41
C VAL A 180 5.61 -5.74 10.72
N LYS A 181 6.09 -6.39 11.77
CA LYS A 181 5.60 -7.69 12.23
C LYS A 181 5.52 -7.78 13.75
N LYS A 182 4.67 -8.65 14.26
CA LYS A 182 4.70 -9.05 15.67
C LYS A 182 6.04 -9.72 16.01
N PRO A 183 6.59 -9.56 17.22
CA PRO A 183 7.83 -10.23 17.62
C PRO A 183 7.77 -11.75 17.50
N GLU A 184 6.65 -12.36 17.87
CA GLU A 184 6.42 -13.80 17.79
C GLU A 184 6.19 -14.31 16.36
N ALA A 185 5.85 -13.46 15.41
CA ALA A 185 5.67 -13.84 14.01
C ALA A 185 7.04 -14.07 13.35
N LYS A 186 7.29 -15.30 12.91
CA LYS A 186 8.59 -15.75 12.37
C LYS A 186 8.43 -16.31 10.96
N PRO A 187 8.20 -15.47 9.93
CA PRO A 187 8.18 -15.93 8.56
C PRO A 187 9.52 -16.58 8.21
N ILE A 188 9.51 -17.58 7.35
CA ILE A 188 10.74 -18.20 6.86
C ILE A 188 11.48 -17.19 5.97
N PRO A 189 12.79 -16.95 6.17
CA PRO A 189 13.56 -16.12 5.26
C PRO A 189 13.53 -16.69 3.83
N ILE A 190 13.28 -15.83 2.85
CA ILE A 190 13.28 -16.20 1.42
C ILE A 190 14.53 -15.71 0.70
N LEU A 191 15.30 -14.85 1.35
CA LEU A 191 16.55 -14.30 0.86
C LEU A 191 17.63 -14.57 1.89
N PHE A 192 18.81 -14.95 1.41
CA PHE A 192 19.92 -15.38 2.24
C PHE A 192 21.16 -14.57 1.89
N GLY A 193 22.02 -14.30 2.87
CA GLY A 193 23.28 -13.58 2.64
C GLY A 193 23.89 -13.04 3.92
N GLY A 194 25.04 -12.40 3.79
CA GLY A 194 25.78 -11.85 4.93
C GLY A 194 25.01 -10.71 5.61
N THR A 195 24.90 -10.76 6.92
CA THR A 195 24.23 -9.75 7.77
C THR A 195 25.23 -8.89 8.53
N GLY A 196 26.49 -9.34 8.60
CA GLY A 196 27.56 -8.69 9.39
C GLY A 196 27.57 -9.05 10.87
N ILE A 197 26.68 -9.94 11.30
CA ILE A 197 26.65 -10.54 12.64
C ILE A 197 26.59 -12.06 12.49
N GLU A 198 26.98 -12.80 13.54
CA GLU A 198 26.95 -14.27 13.61
C GLU A 198 27.61 -14.95 12.38
N SER A 199 28.73 -14.38 11.90
CA SER A 199 29.34 -14.78 10.62
C SER A 199 29.88 -16.22 10.58
N ALA A 200 29.99 -16.90 11.71
CA ALA A 200 30.37 -18.29 11.82
C ALA A 200 29.22 -19.26 11.54
N LEU A 201 27.98 -18.81 11.62
CA LEU A 201 26.79 -19.61 11.34
C LEU A 201 26.50 -19.59 9.84
N GLN A 202 26.10 -20.76 9.29
CA GLN A 202 25.64 -20.86 7.90
C GLN A 202 24.16 -20.50 7.76
N ASP A 203 23.40 -20.63 8.83
CA ASP A 203 21.98 -20.19 8.88
C ASP A 203 21.90 -18.66 9.01
N MET A 204 20.76 -18.12 8.57
CA MET A 204 20.43 -16.70 8.86
C MET A 204 20.30 -16.52 10.38
N PRO A 205 20.62 -15.33 10.91
CA PRO A 205 20.42 -15.03 12.33
C PRO A 205 19.02 -15.38 12.81
N HIS A 206 18.91 -15.71 14.09
CA HIS A 206 17.60 -16.08 14.66
C HIS A 206 16.68 -14.89 14.86
N ASP A 207 17.25 -13.71 15.15
CA ASP A 207 16.51 -12.54 15.57
C ASP A 207 16.34 -11.50 14.46
N ALA A 208 15.19 -10.83 14.46
CA ALA A 208 14.97 -9.65 13.65
C ALA A 208 15.78 -8.44 14.21
N PRO A 209 16.16 -7.48 13.35
CA PRO A 209 15.88 -7.44 11.92
C PRO A 209 16.87 -8.25 11.08
N ALA A 210 18.00 -8.68 11.64
CA ALA A 210 19.11 -9.30 10.90
C ALA A 210 18.68 -10.59 10.16
N ARG A 211 17.71 -11.33 10.69
CA ARG A 211 17.14 -12.52 10.05
C ARG A 211 16.59 -12.24 8.64
N TYR A 212 16.12 -11.02 8.40
CA TYR A 212 15.43 -10.62 7.18
C TYR A 212 16.16 -9.57 6.35
N GLU A 213 17.19 -8.93 6.92
CA GLU A 213 17.94 -7.84 6.28
C GLU A 213 19.36 -8.28 5.89
N MET A 214 19.45 -9.02 4.80
CA MET A 214 20.73 -9.42 4.22
C MET A 214 21.36 -8.30 3.40
N GLY A 215 22.67 -8.37 3.23
CA GLY A 215 23.43 -7.41 2.43
C GLY A 215 23.70 -6.10 3.15
N SER A 216 24.33 -5.17 2.44
CA SER A 216 24.53 -3.80 2.94
C SER A 216 23.26 -3.00 2.81
N GLN A 217 22.82 -2.39 3.90
CA GLN A 217 21.62 -1.54 3.92
C GLN A 217 21.82 -0.30 3.02
N ASN A 218 20.79 0.12 2.32
CA ASN A 218 20.80 1.36 1.54
C ASN A 218 20.71 2.57 2.49
N ILE A 219 21.84 2.93 3.09
CA ILE A 219 21.90 4.01 4.08
C ILE A 219 21.47 5.36 3.48
N HIS A 220 21.68 5.59 2.19
CA HIS A 220 21.25 6.83 1.55
C HIS A 220 19.72 6.95 1.51
N ALA A 221 19.03 5.89 1.07
CA ALA A 221 17.57 5.88 1.06
C ALA A 221 16.98 5.89 2.47
N ILE A 222 17.61 5.20 3.44
CA ILE A 222 17.18 5.23 4.84
C ILE A 222 17.38 6.63 5.44
N SER A 223 18.48 7.31 5.14
CA SER A 223 18.71 8.69 5.61
C SER A 223 17.72 9.68 5.00
N GLY A 224 17.38 9.51 3.73
CA GLY A 224 16.33 10.31 3.07
C GLY A 224 14.96 10.05 3.71
N LEU A 225 14.62 8.80 4.00
CA LEU A 225 13.39 8.46 4.70
C LEU A 225 13.39 9.01 6.14
N HIS A 226 14.52 8.99 6.84
CA HIS A 226 14.67 9.59 8.16
C HIS A 226 14.33 11.09 8.13
N ALA A 227 14.87 11.83 7.16
CA ALA A 227 14.59 13.26 7.00
C ALA A 227 13.11 13.50 6.68
N ALA A 228 12.53 12.72 5.76
CA ALA A 228 11.11 12.81 5.41
C ALA A 228 10.20 12.51 6.59
N LEU A 229 10.50 11.47 7.39
CA LEU A 229 9.73 11.14 8.59
C LEU A 229 9.87 12.18 9.70
N THR A 230 11.03 12.83 9.82
CA THR A 230 11.19 13.96 10.76
C THR A 230 10.23 15.08 10.40
N TRP A 231 10.25 15.52 9.13
CA TRP A 231 9.32 16.52 8.63
C TRP A 231 7.85 16.07 8.73
N PHE A 232 7.55 14.84 8.37
CA PHE A 232 6.20 14.28 8.42
C PHE A 232 5.63 14.30 9.85
N LEU A 233 6.41 13.87 10.85
CA LEU A 233 5.96 13.82 12.25
C LEU A 233 5.65 15.21 12.82
N ASP A 234 6.38 16.25 12.37
CA ASP A 234 6.16 17.62 12.79
C ASP A 234 4.94 18.27 12.09
N ASN A 235 4.51 17.73 10.93
CA ASN A 235 3.47 18.32 10.07
C ASN A 235 2.30 17.36 9.79
N ALA A 236 2.19 16.22 10.47
CA ALA A 236 1.25 15.14 10.10
C ALA A 236 -0.22 15.57 10.05
N GLU A 237 -0.66 16.44 10.94
CA GLU A 237 -2.04 16.95 10.98
C GLU A 237 -2.32 17.91 9.82
N GLU A 238 -1.37 18.80 9.53
CA GLU A 238 -1.44 19.72 8.41
C GLU A 238 -1.47 18.96 7.07
N ILE A 239 -0.59 17.95 6.92
CA ILE A 239 -0.53 17.10 5.73
C ILE A 239 -1.89 16.45 5.46
N ARG A 240 -2.49 15.82 6.46
CA ARG A 240 -3.80 15.18 6.33
C ARG A 240 -4.90 16.16 5.96
N THR A 241 -4.91 17.34 6.61
CA THR A 241 -5.88 18.39 6.33
C THR A 241 -5.78 18.90 4.90
N ILE A 242 -4.56 19.13 4.42
CA ILE A 242 -4.32 19.63 3.05
C ILE A 242 -4.65 18.54 2.02
N GLU A 243 -4.27 17.28 2.25
CA GLU A 243 -4.60 16.18 1.33
C GLU A 243 -6.11 15.96 1.24
N GLU A 244 -6.84 16.02 2.37
CA GLU A 244 -8.30 15.96 2.36
C GLU A 244 -8.93 17.13 1.60
N LYS A 245 -8.43 18.34 1.79
CA LYS A 245 -8.87 19.53 1.05
C LYS A 245 -8.62 19.38 -0.45
N ASN A 246 -7.42 18.93 -0.82
CA ASN A 246 -7.05 18.72 -2.20
C ASN A 246 -7.88 17.61 -2.86
N HIS A 247 -8.18 16.53 -2.14
CA HIS A 247 -9.10 15.49 -2.61
C HIS A 247 -10.49 16.04 -2.89
N LYS A 248 -11.07 16.81 -1.96
CA LYS A 248 -12.40 17.45 -2.16
C LYS A 248 -12.40 18.40 -3.35
N ARG A 249 -11.31 19.15 -3.55
CA ARG A 249 -11.16 20.05 -4.70
C ARG A 249 -11.09 19.28 -6.01
N LEU A 250 -10.29 18.21 -6.06
CA LEU A 250 -10.22 17.34 -7.24
C LEU A 250 -11.60 16.78 -7.60
N LEU A 251 -12.32 16.23 -6.62
CA LEU A 251 -13.69 15.72 -6.84
C LEU A 251 -14.65 16.81 -7.35
N SER A 252 -14.55 18.03 -6.82
CA SER A 252 -15.39 19.16 -7.27
C SER A 252 -15.13 19.51 -8.73
N ILE A 253 -13.87 19.52 -9.15
CA ILE A 253 -13.48 19.78 -10.55
C ILE A 253 -13.99 18.66 -11.46
N LEU A 254 -13.70 17.41 -11.14
CA LEU A 254 -14.10 16.27 -11.98
C LEU A 254 -15.62 16.12 -12.11
N ASN A 255 -16.39 16.42 -11.06
CA ASN A 255 -17.85 16.35 -11.09
C ASN A 255 -18.50 17.54 -11.84
N ALA A 256 -17.76 18.56 -12.24
CA ALA A 256 -18.29 19.67 -13.02
C ALA A 256 -18.52 19.31 -14.51
N TYR A 257 -17.88 18.23 -14.98
CA TYR A 257 -17.94 17.80 -16.38
C TYR A 257 -18.85 16.58 -16.56
N SER A 258 -19.78 16.67 -17.50
CA SER A 258 -20.79 15.62 -17.71
C SER A 258 -20.27 14.38 -18.43
N ASN A 259 -19.19 14.52 -19.19
CA ASN A 259 -18.51 13.45 -19.92
C ASN A 259 -17.51 12.68 -19.06
N ILE A 260 -17.42 12.95 -17.75
CA ILE A 260 -16.52 12.27 -16.80
C ILE A 260 -17.32 11.42 -15.83
N THR A 261 -17.01 10.14 -15.79
CA THR A 261 -17.54 9.20 -14.78
C THR A 261 -16.46 8.82 -13.77
N ILE A 262 -16.65 9.21 -12.49
CA ILE A 262 -15.75 8.82 -11.40
C ILE A 262 -16.03 7.37 -11.00
N VAL A 263 -14.98 6.53 -11.03
CA VAL A 263 -15.06 5.09 -10.77
C VAL A 263 -14.92 4.78 -9.28
N GLY A 264 -15.76 3.89 -8.75
CA GLY A 264 -15.72 3.40 -7.36
C GLY A 264 -16.96 3.78 -6.55
N PRO A 265 -16.90 3.85 -5.21
CA PRO A 265 -18.08 4.13 -4.38
C PRO A 265 -18.63 5.52 -4.66
N LYS A 266 -19.96 5.67 -4.56
CA LYS A 266 -20.63 6.99 -4.71
C LYS A 266 -20.27 7.93 -3.57
N ASP A 267 -20.25 7.41 -2.35
CA ASP A 267 -19.79 8.16 -1.18
C ASP A 267 -18.26 8.10 -1.12
N ARG A 268 -17.62 9.26 -1.20
CA ARG A 268 -16.17 9.44 -1.19
C ARG A 268 -15.60 9.89 0.15
N THR A 269 -16.42 9.95 1.18
CA THR A 269 -15.99 10.39 2.52
C THR A 269 -14.92 9.47 3.12
N ASN A 270 -14.97 8.19 2.75
CA ASN A 270 -13.99 7.17 3.17
C ASN A 270 -13.02 6.82 2.04
N CYS A 271 -12.44 7.85 1.39
CA CYS A 271 -11.47 7.67 0.32
C CYS A 271 -10.27 8.61 0.51
N ILE A 272 -9.10 8.17 0.05
CA ILE A 272 -7.90 9.01 -0.07
C ILE A 272 -7.90 9.76 -1.41
N GLY A 273 -6.97 10.69 -1.59
CA GLY A 273 -6.82 11.54 -2.79
C GLY A 273 -6.39 10.83 -4.07
N VAL A 274 -6.93 9.63 -4.30
CA VAL A 274 -6.73 8.81 -5.50
C VAL A 274 -8.08 8.61 -6.18
N VAL A 275 -8.23 9.14 -7.40
CA VAL A 275 -9.50 9.18 -8.13
C VAL A 275 -9.29 8.65 -9.54
N SER A 276 -9.97 7.58 -9.90
CA SER A 276 -10.00 7.04 -11.27
C SER A 276 -11.27 7.46 -12.00
N CYS A 277 -11.10 7.84 -13.27
CA CYS A 277 -12.18 8.30 -14.13
C CYS A 277 -12.23 7.55 -15.46
N LEU A 278 -13.43 7.45 -16.01
CA LEU A 278 -13.72 7.16 -17.41
C LEU A 278 -14.14 8.47 -18.08
N PHE A 279 -13.81 8.62 -19.34
CA PHE A 279 -14.21 9.74 -20.19
C PHE A 279 -15.04 9.17 -21.34
N ASP A 280 -16.20 9.76 -21.58
CA ASP A 280 -17.07 9.33 -22.66
C ASP A 280 -16.35 9.52 -24.00
N ASP A 281 -16.50 8.55 -24.91
CA ASP A 281 -15.91 8.52 -26.25
C ASP A 281 -14.36 8.53 -26.34
N TYR A 282 -13.65 8.53 -25.22
CA TYR A 282 -12.18 8.50 -25.20
C TYR A 282 -11.60 7.28 -24.45
N SER A 283 -10.50 6.75 -24.98
CA SER A 283 -9.68 5.79 -24.24
C SER A 283 -8.88 6.51 -23.14
N SER A 284 -8.53 5.76 -22.09
CA SER A 284 -7.69 6.28 -21.02
C SER A 284 -6.35 6.82 -21.53
N ASP A 285 -5.77 6.19 -22.55
CA ASP A 285 -4.48 6.58 -23.11
C ASP A 285 -4.60 7.89 -23.91
N ASN A 286 -5.68 8.08 -24.70
CA ASN A 286 -5.90 9.35 -25.41
C ASN A 286 -6.05 10.53 -24.44
N ILE A 287 -6.77 10.33 -23.35
CA ILE A 287 -6.89 11.38 -22.31
C ILE A 287 -5.53 11.63 -21.64
N GLY A 288 -4.76 10.56 -21.37
CA GLY A 288 -3.39 10.70 -20.85
C GLY A 288 -2.50 11.57 -21.75
N ASP A 289 -2.55 11.34 -23.07
CA ASP A 289 -1.79 12.10 -24.06
C ASP A 289 -2.22 13.59 -24.13
N VAL A 290 -3.51 13.88 -23.96
CA VAL A 290 -4.00 15.26 -23.89
C VAL A 290 -3.50 15.95 -22.62
N LEU A 291 -3.67 15.29 -21.45
CA LEU A 291 -3.25 15.83 -20.16
C LEU A 291 -1.72 16.09 -20.09
N ASP A 292 -0.92 15.20 -20.70
CA ASP A 292 0.53 15.38 -20.78
C ASP A 292 0.92 16.65 -21.54
N ARG A 293 0.17 17.06 -22.59
CA ARG A 293 0.39 18.34 -23.31
C ARG A 293 0.12 19.57 -22.42
N TYR A 294 -0.71 19.42 -21.40
CA TYR A 294 -0.96 20.42 -20.36
C TYR A 294 -0.03 20.29 -19.16
N GLU A 295 1.05 19.48 -19.27
CA GLU A 295 2.01 19.19 -18.19
C GLU A 295 1.35 18.57 -16.94
N ILE A 296 0.23 17.86 -17.11
CA ILE A 296 -0.50 17.18 -16.05
C ILE A 296 -0.16 15.67 -16.07
N ALA A 297 0.62 15.25 -15.09
CA ALA A 297 1.02 13.86 -14.93
C ALA A 297 -0.11 13.01 -14.33
N VAL A 298 -0.69 12.14 -15.13
CA VAL A 298 -1.67 11.13 -14.71
C VAL A 298 -1.16 9.72 -14.97
N ARG A 299 -1.86 8.73 -14.46
CA ARG A 299 -1.60 7.35 -14.84
C ARG A 299 -2.81 6.75 -15.56
N THR A 300 -2.59 6.06 -16.68
CA THR A 300 -3.61 5.37 -17.46
C THR A 300 -3.53 3.85 -17.31
N GLY A 301 -4.61 3.14 -17.63
CA GLY A 301 -4.70 1.70 -17.69
C GLY A 301 -5.08 1.02 -16.36
N LEU A 302 -4.51 -0.15 -16.06
CA LEU A 302 -4.94 -1.04 -14.97
C LEU A 302 -4.27 -0.78 -13.62
N HIS A 303 -3.42 0.22 -13.48
CA HIS A 303 -2.78 0.67 -12.23
C HIS A 303 -2.12 -0.45 -11.40
N CYS A 304 -1.68 -1.54 -12.06
CA CYS A 304 -1.17 -2.75 -11.40
C CYS A 304 -2.18 -3.44 -10.44
N ALA A 305 -3.49 -3.29 -10.68
CA ALA A 305 -4.56 -3.87 -9.86
C ALA A 305 -5.70 -4.42 -10.74
N PRO A 306 -5.44 -5.46 -11.57
CA PRO A 306 -6.43 -5.97 -12.53
C PRO A 306 -7.71 -6.53 -11.87
N ILE A 307 -7.62 -7.07 -10.64
CA ILE A 307 -8.78 -7.56 -9.89
C ILE A 307 -9.69 -6.37 -9.51
N ALA A 308 -9.11 -5.25 -9.07
CA ALA A 308 -9.88 -4.04 -8.78
C ALA A 308 -10.66 -3.55 -10.01
N HIS A 309 -10.04 -3.56 -11.19
CA HIS A 309 -10.71 -3.18 -12.43
C HIS A 309 -11.82 -4.16 -12.86
N LYS A 310 -11.68 -5.48 -12.57
CA LYS A 310 -12.77 -6.45 -12.76
C LYS A 310 -13.93 -6.15 -11.80
N THR A 311 -13.64 -5.89 -10.55
CA THR A 311 -14.62 -5.54 -9.51
C THR A 311 -15.36 -4.24 -9.84
N LEU A 312 -14.65 -3.23 -10.34
CA LEU A 312 -15.17 -1.92 -10.73
C LEU A 312 -15.72 -1.87 -12.16
N ARG A 313 -15.70 -2.99 -12.90
CA ARG A 313 -16.20 -3.13 -14.29
C ARG A 313 -15.49 -2.22 -15.30
N THR A 314 -14.22 -1.95 -15.08
CA THR A 314 -13.36 -1.15 -15.98
C THR A 314 -12.25 -1.97 -16.63
N PHE A 315 -12.28 -3.31 -16.47
CA PHE A 315 -11.39 -4.23 -17.18
C PHE A 315 -11.96 -4.56 -18.58
N PRO A 316 -11.14 -4.67 -19.63
CA PRO A 316 -9.68 -4.54 -19.69
C PRO A 316 -9.17 -3.11 -19.97
N ALA A 317 -10.02 -2.16 -20.29
CA ALA A 317 -9.65 -0.82 -20.75
C ALA A 317 -8.87 0.00 -19.68
N GLY A 318 -9.18 -0.21 -18.39
CA GLY A 318 -8.59 0.59 -17.34
C GLY A 318 -9.25 1.96 -17.18
N THR A 319 -8.55 2.90 -16.57
CA THR A 319 -9.04 4.26 -16.25
C THR A 319 -7.93 5.28 -16.36
N VAL A 320 -8.27 6.56 -16.38
CA VAL A 320 -7.36 7.67 -16.08
C VAL A 320 -7.39 7.90 -14.57
N ARG A 321 -6.23 7.82 -13.90
CA ARG A 321 -6.13 8.02 -12.46
C ARG A 321 -5.43 9.31 -12.12
N PHE A 322 -6.12 10.16 -11.42
CA PHE A 322 -5.62 11.37 -10.76
C PHE A 322 -5.19 11.05 -9.34
N SER A 323 -4.13 11.70 -8.87
CA SER A 323 -3.67 11.58 -7.50
C SER A 323 -3.22 12.95 -7.00
N VAL A 324 -3.72 13.35 -5.84
CA VAL A 324 -3.32 14.61 -5.18
C VAL A 324 -2.55 14.31 -3.91
N SER A 325 -1.74 15.27 -3.48
CA SER A 325 -0.96 15.17 -2.25
C SER A 325 -0.88 16.53 -1.54
N TYR A 326 -0.18 16.56 -0.43
CA TYR A 326 0.16 17.80 0.28
C TYR A 326 0.78 18.86 -0.65
N PHE A 327 1.61 18.47 -1.60
CA PHE A 327 2.33 19.37 -2.51
C PHE A 327 1.54 19.81 -3.73
N THR A 328 0.32 19.30 -3.94
CA THR A 328 -0.51 19.71 -5.08
C THR A 328 -0.96 21.16 -4.90
N SER A 329 -0.57 22.02 -5.81
CA SER A 329 -0.79 23.47 -5.77
C SER A 329 -2.15 23.88 -6.32
N VAL A 330 -2.51 25.15 -6.08
CA VAL A 330 -3.74 25.76 -6.65
C VAL A 330 -3.63 25.92 -8.16
N GLU A 331 -2.45 26.20 -8.63
CA GLU A 331 -2.13 26.40 -10.06
C GLU A 331 -2.31 25.09 -10.84
N GLU A 332 -1.90 23.95 -10.28
CA GLU A 332 -2.10 22.64 -10.90
C GLU A 332 -3.60 22.30 -11.05
N PHE A 333 -4.43 22.67 -10.10
CA PHE A 333 -5.88 22.53 -10.23
C PHE A 333 -6.48 23.44 -11.31
N SER A 334 -5.93 24.63 -11.51
CA SER A 334 -6.37 25.54 -12.58
C SER A 334 -6.01 25.00 -13.97
N LEU A 335 -4.78 24.48 -14.12
CA LEU A 335 -4.35 23.79 -15.35
C LEU A 335 -5.20 22.56 -15.64
N LEU A 336 -5.56 21.79 -14.61
CA LEU A 336 -6.47 20.66 -14.78
C LEU A 336 -7.84 21.09 -15.31
N ALA A 337 -8.42 22.17 -14.77
CA ALA A 337 -9.70 22.67 -15.23
C ALA A 337 -9.64 23.11 -16.70
N GLU A 338 -8.59 23.84 -17.11
CA GLU A 338 -8.37 24.24 -18.51
C GLU A 338 -8.26 23.03 -19.46
N ALA A 339 -7.51 22.00 -19.05
CA ALA A 339 -7.35 20.79 -19.85
C ALA A 339 -8.67 19.99 -19.99
N LEU A 340 -9.48 19.94 -18.90
CA LEU A 340 -10.77 19.26 -18.92
C LEU A 340 -11.81 20.03 -19.77
N GLU A 341 -11.81 21.35 -19.73
CA GLU A 341 -12.63 22.19 -20.62
C GLU A 341 -12.29 21.95 -22.10
N TYR A 342 -11.00 21.90 -22.43
CA TYR A 342 -10.56 21.54 -23.79
C TYR A 342 -11.05 20.14 -24.20
N ILE A 343 -11.00 19.16 -23.30
CA ILE A 343 -11.48 17.79 -23.59
C ILE A 343 -12.99 17.79 -23.82
N GLU A 344 -13.77 18.50 -22.99
CA GLU A 344 -15.22 18.59 -23.13
C GLU A 344 -15.63 19.27 -24.46
N ASP A 345 -14.97 20.37 -24.85
CA ASP A 345 -15.24 21.10 -26.08
C ASP A 345 -14.89 20.32 -27.36
N ASN A 346 -14.09 19.27 -27.27
CA ASN A 346 -13.64 18.44 -28.40
C ASN A 346 -14.19 17.00 -28.34
N THR A 347 -15.21 16.77 -27.51
CA THR A 347 -15.96 15.50 -27.40
C THR A 347 -17.22 15.52 -28.31
#